data_9414f23c19f9fb3c4cb55753e30b23f1
#
_entry.id   9414f23c19f9fb3c4cb55753e30b23f1
#
_cell.length_a   1.000
_cell.length_b   1.000
_cell.length_c   1.000
_cell.angle_alpha   90.00
_cell.angle_beta   90.00
_cell.angle_gamma   90.00
#
_symmetry.space_group_name_H-M   'P 1'
#
loop_
_entity.id
_entity.type
_entity.pdbx_description
1 polymer ?
#
loop_
_entity_poly.entity_id
_entity_poly.type
_entity_poly.pdbx_seq_one_letter_code
_entity_poly.pdbx_strand_id
1 'polypeptide(L)'
;PHAPFNAPKKYWDLYDRASLPPLNPARPSGAPDLAFHDSRELLGLPPDRVEFTAEQVAEIRHGYFANISYLDAQLGKLLDALKRSGRLDNTIILFVGDHGYHLGEHQLWAKNSNFELDARVPLLIAPPECRQAGGRTASLVELIDLFPTLVDLCALPEPPGLEGVSLVPVLGDTAQSVKTAAFTQAPRPAYFDREPGGQPTAMGVSVRTAELRSTQWRDWASGQVLARELYDHQQQPEELVNRIDDPQWARARMQAETLLEAQFPRPSLGAK
;
A
#
# COMPACT_ATOMS: atom_id res chain seq x y z
N PRO A 1 -10.87 -1.35 -5.84
CA PRO A 1 -12.32 -1.13 -5.65
C PRO A 1 -12.72 -1.27 -4.19
N HIS A 2 -13.76 -0.53 -3.78
CA HIS A 2 -14.32 -0.60 -2.43
C HIS A 2 -15.49 -1.60 -2.38
N ALA A 3 -15.67 -2.31 -1.28
CA ALA A 3 -16.83 -3.16 -1.08
C ALA A 3 -18.15 -2.32 -1.03
N PRO A 4 -19.29 -2.85 -1.51
CA PRO A 4 -19.50 -4.15 -2.13
C PRO A 4 -18.95 -4.21 -3.57
N PHE A 5 -18.42 -5.37 -3.97
CA PHE A 5 -17.80 -5.54 -5.29
C PHE A 5 -18.84 -5.83 -6.36
N ASN A 6 -19.64 -4.82 -6.70
CA ASN A 6 -20.75 -4.90 -7.65
C ASN A 6 -20.30 -4.39 -9.03
N ALA A 7 -20.01 -5.30 -9.93
CA ALA A 7 -19.74 -4.97 -11.34
C ALA A 7 -20.95 -5.29 -12.22
N PRO A 8 -21.17 -4.54 -13.33
CA PRO A 8 -22.15 -4.93 -14.32
C PRO A 8 -21.85 -6.33 -14.89
N LYS A 9 -22.92 -7.11 -15.18
CA LYS A 9 -22.84 -8.52 -15.62
C LYS A 9 -21.79 -8.79 -16.69
N LYS A 10 -21.65 -7.91 -17.69
CA LYS A 10 -20.67 -8.08 -18.77
C LYS A 10 -19.21 -8.13 -18.32
N TYR A 11 -18.86 -7.52 -17.16
CA TYR A 11 -17.51 -7.60 -16.60
C TYR A 11 -17.39 -8.78 -15.64
N TRP A 12 -18.48 -9.14 -14.97
CA TRP A 12 -18.57 -10.35 -14.18
C TRP A 12 -18.35 -11.60 -15.02
N ASP A 13 -19.00 -11.69 -16.16
CA ASP A 13 -18.91 -12.84 -17.09
C ASP A 13 -17.54 -13.00 -17.75
N LEU A 14 -16.61 -12.06 -17.57
CA LEU A 14 -15.23 -12.19 -18.08
C LEU A 14 -14.38 -13.21 -17.31
N TYR A 15 -14.81 -13.57 -16.11
CA TYR A 15 -14.01 -14.41 -15.21
C TYR A 15 -14.73 -15.72 -14.89
N ASP A 16 -13.95 -16.80 -14.92
CA ASP A 16 -14.35 -18.09 -14.34
C ASP A 16 -13.67 -18.20 -12.96
N ARG A 17 -14.47 -18.46 -11.92
CA ARG A 17 -13.98 -18.63 -10.56
C ARG A 17 -12.91 -19.72 -10.42
N ALA A 18 -13.02 -20.79 -11.21
CA ALA A 18 -12.07 -21.88 -11.20
C ALA A 18 -10.70 -21.51 -11.78
N SER A 19 -10.65 -20.45 -12.60
CA SER A 19 -9.43 -19.96 -13.26
C SER A 19 -8.78 -18.77 -12.53
N LEU A 20 -9.36 -18.30 -11.42
CA LEU A 20 -8.74 -17.24 -10.62
C LEU A 20 -7.39 -17.70 -10.07
N PRO A 21 -6.41 -16.77 -9.95
CA PRO A 21 -5.11 -17.11 -9.36
C PRO A 21 -5.28 -17.78 -7.99
N PRO A 22 -4.46 -18.78 -7.65
CA PRO A 22 -4.55 -19.44 -6.36
C PRO A 22 -4.36 -18.44 -5.23
N LEU A 23 -5.07 -18.63 -4.13
CA LEU A 23 -4.91 -17.87 -2.90
C LEU A 23 -3.99 -18.66 -1.95
N ASN A 24 -2.98 -17.99 -1.42
CA ASN A 24 -2.24 -18.48 -0.25
C ASN A 24 -2.73 -17.70 0.99
N PRO A 25 -3.62 -18.28 1.81
CA PRO A 25 -4.13 -17.61 3.01
C PRO A 25 -3.20 -17.76 4.22
N ALA A 26 -1.99 -18.29 4.04
CA ALA A 26 -1.10 -18.54 5.15
C ALA A 26 -0.81 -17.26 5.95
N ARG A 27 -1.06 -17.31 7.25
CA ARG A 27 -0.66 -16.25 8.18
C ARG A 27 0.87 -16.27 8.31
N PRO A 28 1.54 -15.12 8.24
CA PRO A 28 2.99 -15.05 8.42
C PRO A 28 3.45 -15.68 9.73
N SER A 29 4.38 -16.62 9.67
CA SER A 29 4.91 -17.24 10.87
C SER A 29 5.76 -16.26 11.67
N GLY A 30 5.57 -16.23 12.99
CA GLY A 30 6.26 -15.31 13.90
C GLY A 30 5.80 -13.84 13.83
N ALA A 31 4.78 -13.53 13.04
CA ALA A 31 4.18 -12.19 13.04
C ALA A 31 3.42 -11.96 14.35
N PRO A 32 3.54 -10.75 14.98
CA PRO A 32 2.80 -10.43 16.19
C PRO A 32 1.31 -10.22 15.88
N ASP A 33 0.44 -10.38 16.87
CA ASP A 33 -1.00 -10.14 16.70
C ASP A 33 -1.32 -8.71 16.27
N LEU A 34 -0.50 -7.73 16.64
CA LEU A 34 -0.62 -6.34 16.20
C LEU A 34 -0.49 -6.16 14.68
N ALA A 35 0.16 -7.07 13.96
CA ALA A 35 0.23 -7.03 12.50
C ALA A 35 -1.14 -7.19 11.83
N PHE A 36 -2.08 -7.83 12.53
CA PHE A 36 -3.40 -8.16 12.01
C PHE A 36 -4.48 -7.24 12.57
N HIS A 37 -5.55 -7.08 11.81
CA HIS A 37 -6.70 -6.26 12.19
C HIS A 37 -8.00 -6.99 11.90
N ASP A 38 -9.09 -6.54 12.54
CA ASP A 38 -10.43 -7.01 12.22
C ASP A 38 -10.90 -6.32 10.94
N SER A 39 -11.29 -7.10 9.94
CA SER A 39 -11.92 -6.56 8.74
C SER A 39 -13.39 -6.22 9.01
N ARG A 40 -13.70 -4.93 8.99
CA ARG A 40 -15.10 -4.44 9.09
C ARG A 40 -15.61 -3.82 7.79
N GLU A 41 -14.85 -3.94 6.70
CA GLU A 41 -15.22 -3.31 5.42
C GLU A 41 -16.11 -4.18 4.55
N LEU A 42 -16.08 -5.48 4.74
CA LEU A 42 -17.01 -6.40 4.09
C LEU A 42 -18.35 -6.34 4.81
N LEU A 43 -19.21 -5.41 4.38
CA LEU A 43 -20.52 -5.17 4.99
C LEU A 43 -21.40 -6.42 4.99
N GLY A 44 -22.13 -6.61 6.09
CA GLY A 44 -23.06 -7.73 6.28
C GLY A 44 -22.45 -8.93 7.00
N LEU A 45 -21.19 -8.85 7.41
CA LEU A 45 -20.58 -9.86 8.25
C LEU A 45 -20.62 -9.43 9.73
N PRO A 46 -20.90 -10.37 10.64
CA PRO A 46 -20.79 -10.10 12.07
C PRO A 46 -19.37 -9.64 12.40
N PRO A 47 -19.18 -8.74 13.39
CA PRO A 47 -17.86 -8.32 13.83
C PRO A 47 -17.00 -9.46 14.39
N ASP A 48 -17.62 -10.59 14.70
CA ASP A 48 -16.99 -11.75 15.32
C ASP A 48 -16.53 -12.70 14.23
N ARG A 49 -15.27 -12.59 13.81
CA ARG A 49 -14.46 -13.57 13.04
C ARG A 49 -15.28 -14.60 12.24
N VAL A 50 -15.93 -14.16 11.19
CA VAL A 50 -16.55 -15.09 10.25
C VAL A 50 -15.43 -15.58 9.31
N GLU A 51 -15.06 -16.84 9.45
CA GLU A 51 -14.28 -17.52 8.44
C GLU A 51 -15.15 -17.65 7.19
N PHE A 52 -14.71 -17.06 6.10
CA PHE A 52 -15.37 -17.26 4.82
C PHE A 52 -15.20 -18.69 4.35
N THR A 53 -16.25 -19.28 3.79
CA THR A 53 -16.14 -20.53 3.04
C THR A 53 -15.31 -20.33 1.78
N ALA A 54 -14.71 -21.39 1.25
CA ALA A 54 -13.95 -21.33 0.01
C ALA A 54 -14.78 -20.73 -1.16
N GLU A 55 -16.09 -21.02 -1.19
CA GLU A 55 -17.01 -20.47 -2.18
C GLU A 55 -17.20 -18.96 -2.02
N GLN A 56 -17.37 -18.48 -0.80
CA GLN A 56 -17.47 -17.04 -0.49
C GLN A 56 -16.18 -16.30 -0.85
N VAL A 57 -15.04 -16.88 -0.51
CA VAL A 57 -13.72 -16.33 -0.91
C VAL A 57 -13.62 -16.20 -2.41
N ALA A 58 -13.98 -17.26 -3.16
CA ALA A 58 -13.94 -17.25 -4.61
C ALA A 58 -14.90 -16.22 -5.20
N GLU A 59 -16.09 -16.04 -4.61
CA GLU A 59 -17.07 -15.05 -5.05
C GLU A 59 -16.61 -13.63 -4.80
N ILE A 60 -16.08 -13.32 -3.61
CA ILE A 60 -15.55 -11.99 -3.27
C ILE A 60 -14.40 -11.63 -4.22
N ARG A 61 -13.47 -12.56 -4.45
CA ARG A 61 -12.35 -12.36 -5.38
C ARG A 61 -12.83 -12.18 -6.81
N HIS A 62 -13.79 -12.95 -7.26
CA HIS A 62 -14.41 -12.78 -8.58
C HIS A 62 -14.99 -11.36 -8.73
N GLY A 63 -15.76 -10.90 -7.75
CA GLY A 63 -16.32 -9.54 -7.74
C GLY A 63 -15.23 -8.47 -7.80
N TYR A 64 -14.14 -8.64 -7.08
CA TYR A 64 -12.99 -7.71 -7.11
C TYR A 64 -12.36 -7.64 -8.51
N PHE A 65 -12.06 -8.77 -9.15
CA PHE A 65 -11.51 -8.83 -10.51
C PHE A 65 -12.46 -8.18 -11.53
N ALA A 66 -13.76 -8.48 -11.44
CA ALA A 66 -14.77 -7.89 -12.29
C ALA A 66 -14.85 -6.36 -12.15
N ASN A 67 -14.69 -5.84 -10.92
CA ASN A 67 -14.63 -4.40 -10.68
C ASN A 67 -13.37 -3.75 -11.25
N ILE A 68 -12.22 -4.42 -11.24
CA ILE A 68 -11.00 -3.92 -11.92
C ILE A 68 -11.25 -3.76 -13.41
N SER A 69 -11.85 -4.77 -14.08
CA SER A 69 -12.20 -4.67 -15.51
C SER A 69 -13.24 -3.58 -15.78
N TYR A 70 -14.17 -3.38 -14.86
CA TYR A 70 -15.14 -2.29 -14.97
C TYR A 70 -14.46 -0.92 -14.85
N LEU A 71 -13.57 -0.76 -13.88
CA LEU A 71 -12.78 0.47 -13.71
C LEU A 71 -11.94 0.78 -14.95
N ASP A 72 -11.23 -0.21 -15.48
CA ASP A 72 -10.42 -0.07 -16.69
C ASP A 72 -11.26 0.46 -17.88
N ALA A 73 -12.46 -0.10 -18.07
CA ALA A 73 -13.37 0.36 -19.12
C ALA A 73 -13.89 1.80 -18.88
N GLN A 74 -14.02 2.28 -17.64
CA GLN A 74 -14.37 3.68 -17.36
C GLN A 74 -13.17 4.61 -17.63
N LEU A 75 -11.97 4.20 -17.28
CA LEU A 75 -10.73 4.94 -17.60
C LEU A 75 -10.56 5.08 -19.11
N GLY A 76 -10.81 4.00 -19.87
CA GLY A 76 -10.80 4.06 -21.34
C GLY A 76 -11.71 5.14 -21.89
N LYS A 77 -12.95 5.27 -21.38
CA LYS A 77 -13.89 6.33 -21.82
C LYS A 77 -13.34 7.74 -21.52
N LEU A 78 -12.70 7.91 -20.37
CA LEU A 78 -12.11 9.20 -20.00
C LEU A 78 -10.95 9.57 -20.93
N LEU A 79 -10.04 8.62 -21.19
CA LEU A 79 -8.93 8.80 -22.12
C LEU A 79 -9.41 9.07 -23.55
N ASP A 80 -10.44 8.37 -24.01
CA ASP A 80 -11.06 8.62 -25.31
C ASP A 80 -11.68 10.03 -25.41
N ALA A 81 -12.34 10.49 -24.34
CA ALA A 81 -12.89 11.85 -24.29
C ALA A 81 -11.78 12.90 -24.36
N LEU A 82 -10.69 12.68 -23.62
CA LEU A 82 -9.51 13.53 -23.63
C LEU A 82 -8.87 13.61 -25.02
N LYS A 83 -8.73 12.45 -25.67
CA LYS A 83 -8.24 12.36 -27.06
C LYS A 83 -9.15 13.08 -28.05
N ARG A 84 -10.48 12.85 -27.99
CA ARG A 84 -11.45 13.55 -28.87
C ARG A 84 -11.48 15.06 -28.69
N SER A 85 -11.19 15.54 -27.49
CA SER A 85 -11.09 16.99 -27.21
C SER A 85 -9.78 17.62 -27.69
N GLY A 86 -8.84 16.84 -28.22
CA GLY A 86 -7.53 17.31 -28.66
C GLY A 86 -6.61 17.75 -27.50
N ARG A 87 -6.88 17.31 -26.27
CA ARG A 87 -6.13 17.72 -25.07
C ARG A 87 -5.18 16.65 -24.55
N LEU A 88 -5.20 15.43 -25.08
CA LEU A 88 -4.41 14.33 -24.59
C LEU A 88 -2.90 14.67 -24.57
N ASP A 89 -2.41 15.29 -25.64
CA ASP A 89 -0.99 15.62 -25.81
C ASP A 89 -0.52 16.80 -24.94
N ASN A 90 -1.44 17.47 -24.22
CA ASN A 90 -1.15 18.56 -23.30
C ASN A 90 -1.78 18.32 -21.92
N THR A 91 -1.80 17.07 -21.49
CA THR A 91 -2.35 16.68 -20.17
C THR A 91 -1.40 15.73 -19.48
N ILE A 92 -1.05 16.01 -18.24
CA ILE A 92 -0.37 15.05 -17.35
C ILE A 92 -1.42 14.05 -16.88
N ILE A 93 -1.17 12.76 -17.12
CA ILE A 93 -2.02 11.69 -16.63
C ILE A 93 -1.31 11.04 -15.45
N LEU A 94 -1.97 11.04 -14.31
CA LEU A 94 -1.52 10.37 -13.10
C LEU A 94 -2.61 9.37 -12.68
N PHE A 95 -2.24 8.09 -12.62
CA PHE A 95 -3.10 7.02 -12.14
C PHE A 95 -2.42 6.37 -10.93
N VAL A 96 -3.13 6.32 -9.81
CA VAL A 96 -2.59 5.83 -8.55
C VAL A 96 -3.68 5.14 -7.74
N GLY A 97 -3.31 4.09 -6.97
CA GLY A 97 -4.14 3.59 -5.86
C GLY A 97 -3.84 4.37 -4.58
N ASP A 98 -4.85 4.66 -3.80
CA ASP A 98 -4.70 5.31 -2.49
C ASP A 98 -4.15 4.34 -1.43
N HIS A 99 -4.46 3.07 -1.54
CA HIS A 99 -3.95 1.94 -0.77
C HIS A 99 -4.08 0.65 -1.58
N GLY A 100 -3.41 -0.40 -1.15
CA GLY A 100 -3.58 -1.74 -1.67
C GLY A 100 -4.79 -2.45 -1.04
N TYR A 101 -4.85 -3.79 -1.16
CA TYR A 101 -6.01 -4.55 -0.67
C TYR A 101 -5.67 -6.02 -0.50
N HIS A 102 -6.04 -6.61 0.64
CA HIS A 102 -6.03 -8.06 0.88
C HIS A 102 -7.33 -8.71 0.42
N LEU A 103 -7.22 -9.85 -0.22
CA LEU A 103 -8.34 -10.67 -0.69
C LEU A 103 -8.31 -12.08 -0.09
N GLY A 104 -7.87 -12.18 1.17
CA GLY A 104 -7.71 -13.41 1.93
C GLY A 104 -6.25 -13.82 2.19
N GLU A 105 -5.27 -13.17 1.55
CA GLU A 105 -3.86 -13.36 1.87
C GLU A 105 -3.59 -12.95 3.32
N HIS A 106 -2.67 -13.62 3.99
CA HIS A 106 -2.36 -13.44 5.42
C HIS A 106 -3.56 -13.62 6.36
N GLN A 107 -4.67 -14.21 5.89
CA GLN A 107 -5.97 -14.22 6.57
C GLN A 107 -6.54 -12.83 6.82
N LEU A 108 -6.13 -11.85 5.99
CA LEU A 108 -6.62 -10.49 6.03
C LEU A 108 -7.57 -10.20 4.87
N TRP A 109 -8.47 -9.28 5.09
CA TRP A 109 -9.39 -8.73 4.11
C TRP A 109 -9.36 -7.20 4.18
N ALA A 110 -9.55 -6.56 3.03
CA ALA A 110 -9.49 -5.11 2.90
C ALA A 110 -8.06 -4.55 3.12
N LYS A 111 -7.93 -3.49 3.90
CA LYS A 111 -6.73 -2.66 4.07
C LYS A 111 -6.49 -2.37 5.55
N ASN A 112 -5.53 -1.53 5.87
CA ASN A 112 -5.12 -1.09 7.22
C ASN A 112 -4.06 -2.01 7.85
N SER A 113 -3.18 -2.56 7.04
CA SER A 113 -1.96 -3.20 7.51
C SER A 113 -0.72 -2.50 6.94
N ASN A 114 0.45 -2.87 7.46
CA ASN A 114 1.73 -2.44 6.92
C ASN A 114 2.34 -3.48 5.94
N PHE A 115 1.62 -4.55 5.62
CA PHE A 115 2.08 -5.52 4.63
C PHE A 115 2.13 -4.93 3.22
N GLU A 116 2.98 -5.50 2.37
CA GLU A 116 3.20 -5.04 0.99
C GLU A 116 1.88 -4.95 0.19
N LEU A 117 0.93 -5.86 0.42
CA LEU A 117 -0.35 -5.88 -0.28
C LEU A 117 -1.22 -4.64 0.00
N ASP A 118 -1.06 -4.00 1.16
CA ASP A 118 -1.76 -2.75 1.48
C ASP A 118 -0.90 -1.52 1.20
N ALA A 119 0.41 -1.63 1.42
CA ALA A 119 1.32 -0.49 1.34
C ALA A 119 1.76 -0.18 -0.10
N ARG A 120 1.86 -1.22 -0.96
CA ARG A 120 2.24 -1.04 -2.36
C ARG A 120 1.03 -0.82 -3.25
N VAL A 121 1.04 0.26 -4.00
CA VAL A 121 -0.04 0.65 -4.91
C VAL A 121 0.45 0.75 -6.35
N PRO A 122 -0.42 0.55 -7.35
CA PRO A 122 -0.09 0.91 -8.71
C PRO A 122 0.11 2.42 -8.81
N LEU A 123 1.16 2.84 -9.51
CA LEU A 123 1.43 4.23 -9.84
C LEU A 123 1.88 4.31 -11.30
N LEU A 124 1.17 5.11 -12.10
CA LEU A 124 1.56 5.47 -13.46
C LEU A 124 1.55 6.99 -13.60
N ILE A 125 2.61 7.53 -14.17
CA ILE A 125 2.72 8.96 -14.47
C ILE A 125 3.09 9.08 -15.94
N ALA A 126 2.23 9.76 -16.71
CA ALA A 126 2.45 10.01 -18.13
C ALA A 126 2.33 11.52 -18.39
N PRO A 127 3.45 12.27 -18.31
CA PRO A 127 3.48 13.67 -18.71
C PRO A 127 3.43 13.80 -20.23
N PRO A 128 3.02 14.96 -20.78
CA PRO A 128 3.28 15.31 -22.16
C PRO A 128 4.75 15.07 -22.53
N GLU A 129 5.03 14.61 -23.74
CA GLU A 129 6.41 14.37 -24.20
C GLU A 129 7.22 13.36 -23.34
N CYS A 130 6.55 12.35 -22.79
CA CYS A 130 7.21 11.32 -21.98
C CYS A 130 8.30 10.58 -22.78
N ARG A 131 9.58 10.83 -22.46
CA ARG A 131 10.74 10.23 -23.16
C ARG A 131 10.88 8.73 -22.90
N GLN A 132 10.41 8.26 -21.76
CA GLN A 132 10.46 6.86 -21.31
C GLN A 132 9.07 6.19 -21.37
N ALA A 133 8.27 6.50 -22.40
CA ALA A 133 6.93 5.93 -22.55
C ALA A 133 6.96 4.39 -22.48
N GLY A 134 6.14 3.81 -21.61
CA GLY A 134 6.13 2.37 -21.33
C GLY A 134 7.26 1.88 -20.42
N GLY A 135 8.15 2.77 -19.95
CA GLY A 135 9.21 2.45 -19.01
C GLY A 135 8.65 1.97 -17.65
N ARG A 136 9.42 1.14 -16.97
CA ARG A 136 9.13 0.66 -15.61
C ARG A 136 10.35 0.87 -14.73
N THR A 137 10.12 1.18 -13.47
CA THR A 137 11.16 1.34 -12.47
C THR A 137 10.84 0.52 -11.22
N ALA A 138 11.89 0.09 -10.52
CA ALA A 138 11.81 -0.49 -9.18
C ALA A 138 12.14 0.54 -8.08
N SER A 139 12.28 1.83 -8.44
CA SER A 139 12.54 2.91 -7.50
C SER A 139 11.45 2.95 -6.43
N LEU A 140 11.87 3.08 -5.18
CA LEU A 140 10.95 3.31 -4.07
C LEU A 140 10.39 4.72 -4.16
N VAL A 141 9.08 4.83 -4.02
CA VAL A 141 8.33 6.08 -4.06
C VAL A 141 7.24 6.08 -2.99
N GLU A 142 6.75 7.24 -2.63
CA GLU A 142 5.66 7.41 -1.66
C GLU A 142 4.58 8.34 -2.24
N LEU A 143 3.35 8.24 -1.73
CA LEU A 143 2.25 9.11 -2.20
C LEU A 143 2.53 10.60 -1.95
N ILE A 144 3.33 10.94 -0.94
CA ILE A 144 3.76 12.32 -0.67
C ILE A 144 4.64 12.90 -1.79
N ASP A 145 5.24 12.05 -2.65
CA ASP A 145 6.07 12.48 -3.77
C ASP A 145 5.25 12.99 -4.97
N LEU A 146 3.95 12.70 -5.00
CA LEU A 146 3.08 13.07 -6.12
C LEU A 146 2.91 14.58 -6.24
N PHE A 147 2.72 15.27 -5.14
CA PHE A 147 2.54 16.72 -5.15
C PHE A 147 3.79 17.46 -5.65
N PRO A 148 5.01 17.27 -5.10
CA PRO A 148 6.21 17.88 -5.64
C PRO A 148 6.49 17.48 -7.09
N THR A 149 6.15 16.26 -7.51
CA THR A 149 6.26 15.82 -8.90
C THR A 149 5.37 16.64 -9.83
N LEU A 150 4.10 16.88 -9.45
CA LEU A 150 3.19 17.69 -10.24
C LEU A 150 3.62 19.17 -10.29
N VAL A 151 4.11 19.70 -9.17
CA VAL A 151 4.68 21.07 -9.11
C VAL A 151 5.83 21.22 -10.11
N ASP A 152 6.75 20.26 -10.12
CA ASP A 152 7.91 20.24 -11.01
C ASP A 152 7.49 20.07 -12.48
N LEU A 153 6.63 19.10 -12.79
CA LEU A 153 6.10 18.88 -14.15
C LEU A 153 5.34 20.09 -14.72
N CYS A 154 4.70 20.87 -13.85
CA CYS A 154 3.99 22.10 -14.24
C CYS A 154 4.88 23.34 -14.22
N ALA A 155 6.17 23.22 -13.92
CA ALA A 155 7.10 24.34 -13.75
C ALA A 155 6.60 25.43 -12.79
N LEU A 156 5.93 25.00 -11.70
CA LEU A 156 5.42 25.90 -10.66
C LEU A 156 6.47 26.12 -9.58
N PRO A 157 6.43 27.26 -8.86
CA PRO A 157 7.29 27.45 -7.70
C PRO A 157 7.03 26.39 -6.63
N GLU A 158 8.07 25.75 -6.13
CA GLU A 158 7.96 24.75 -5.07
C GLU A 158 7.55 25.40 -3.75
N PRO A 159 6.43 24.98 -3.13
CA PRO A 159 6.05 25.45 -1.81
C PRO A 159 7.04 25.01 -0.74
N PRO A 160 7.31 25.80 0.30
CA PRO A 160 8.17 25.39 1.40
C PRO A 160 7.53 24.28 2.25
N GLY A 161 8.37 23.43 2.83
CA GLY A 161 7.95 22.42 3.82
C GLY A 161 7.35 21.14 3.23
N LEU A 162 7.59 20.85 1.95
CA LEU A 162 7.25 19.53 1.38
C LEU A 162 8.15 18.44 1.96
N GLU A 163 7.56 17.33 2.37
CA GLU A 163 8.28 16.14 2.84
C GLU A 163 8.58 15.16 1.70
N GLY A 164 7.80 15.20 0.62
CA GLY A 164 8.01 14.39 -0.58
C GLY A 164 9.09 14.97 -1.49
N VAL A 165 9.54 14.18 -2.45
CA VAL A 165 10.53 14.55 -3.47
C VAL A 165 9.95 14.37 -4.87
N SER A 166 10.39 15.21 -5.83
CA SER A 166 9.96 15.07 -7.22
C SER A 166 10.44 13.76 -7.85
N LEU A 167 9.56 13.07 -8.57
CA LEU A 167 9.86 11.86 -9.34
C LEU A 167 10.29 12.17 -10.78
N VAL A 168 10.40 13.43 -11.18
CA VAL A 168 10.83 13.85 -12.53
C VAL A 168 12.17 13.22 -12.94
N PRO A 169 13.19 13.08 -12.06
CA PRO A 169 14.42 12.38 -12.42
C PRO A 169 14.17 10.92 -12.84
N VAL A 170 13.27 10.21 -12.16
CA VAL A 170 12.91 8.82 -12.48
C VAL A 170 12.11 8.73 -13.79
N LEU A 171 11.27 9.72 -14.08
CA LEU A 171 10.54 9.83 -15.35
C LEU A 171 11.50 10.09 -16.54
N GLY A 172 12.60 10.78 -16.29
CA GLY A 172 13.66 11.02 -17.28
C GLY A 172 14.55 9.80 -17.53
N ASP A 173 14.82 9.02 -16.50
CA ASP A 173 15.65 7.81 -16.53
C ASP A 173 15.14 6.81 -15.47
N THR A 174 14.54 5.73 -15.91
CA THR A 174 13.92 4.70 -15.04
C THR A 174 14.94 3.91 -14.20
N ALA A 175 16.24 4.03 -14.49
CA ALA A 175 17.31 3.44 -13.66
C ALA A 175 17.66 4.29 -12.43
N GLN A 176 17.25 5.56 -12.41
CA GLN A 176 17.47 6.43 -11.27
C GLN A 176 16.56 6.09 -10.08
N SER A 177 17.03 6.46 -8.90
CA SER A 177 16.26 6.39 -7.67
C SER A 177 16.39 7.72 -6.92
N VAL A 178 15.27 8.23 -6.39
CA VAL A 178 15.25 9.48 -5.63
C VAL A 178 15.25 9.26 -4.12
N LYS A 179 15.02 8.02 -3.68
CA LYS A 179 15.07 7.64 -2.26
C LYS A 179 15.44 6.16 -2.08
N THR A 180 15.95 5.83 -0.90
CA THR A 180 16.38 4.47 -0.55
C THR A 180 15.39 3.75 0.35
N ALA A 181 14.38 4.46 0.84
CA ALA A 181 13.34 3.92 1.72
C ALA A 181 11.99 4.59 1.44
N ALA A 182 10.92 3.85 1.69
CA ALA A 182 9.54 4.32 1.73
C ALA A 182 8.92 3.93 3.07
N PHE A 183 8.00 4.77 3.57
CA PHE A 183 7.46 4.62 4.92
C PHE A 183 5.94 4.49 4.89
N THR A 184 5.41 3.69 5.80
CA THR A 184 3.98 3.55 6.04
C THR A 184 3.69 3.46 7.53
N GLN A 185 2.45 3.74 7.91
CA GLN A 185 2.01 3.56 9.30
C GLN A 185 0.57 3.09 9.35
N ALA A 186 0.25 2.28 10.34
CA ALA A 186 -1.10 1.75 10.56
C ALA A 186 -1.43 1.71 12.05
N PRO A 187 -2.57 2.28 12.48
CA PRO A 187 -2.98 2.27 13.89
C PRO A 187 -3.59 0.94 14.31
N ARG A 188 -3.64 0.69 15.64
CA ARG A 188 -4.44 -0.36 16.27
C ARG A 188 -5.25 0.20 17.44
N PRO A 189 -6.55 -0.11 17.54
CA PRO A 189 -7.36 -0.79 16.51
C PRO A 189 -7.38 -0.01 15.19
N ALA A 190 -7.52 -0.71 14.06
CA ALA A 190 -7.47 -0.12 12.72
C ALA A 190 -8.59 0.90 12.45
N TYR A 191 -9.71 0.78 13.14
CA TYR A 191 -10.90 1.63 13.00
C TYR A 191 -11.25 2.34 14.31
N PHE A 192 -10.24 2.78 15.05
CA PHE A 192 -10.43 3.47 16.34
C PHE A 192 -11.36 4.69 16.25
N ASP A 193 -11.37 5.37 15.11
CA ASP A 193 -12.14 6.57 14.84
C ASP A 193 -13.65 6.31 14.58
N ARG A 194 -14.04 5.05 14.44
CA ARG A 194 -15.46 4.67 14.28
C ARG A 194 -16.23 4.62 15.60
N GLU A 195 -15.53 4.70 16.72
CA GLU A 195 -16.14 4.78 18.04
C GLU A 195 -15.97 6.19 18.61
N PRO A 196 -17.05 6.79 19.19
CA PRO A 196 -16.96 8.13 19.77
C PRO A 196 -15.85 8.20 20.83
N GLY A 197 -14.88 9.11 20.63
CA GLY A 197 -13.73 9.27 21.54
C GLY A 197 -12.68 8.15 21.44
N GLY A 198 -12.80 7.27 20.44
CA GLY A 198 -11.81 6.22 20.22
C GLY A 198 -10.43 6.80 19.92
N GLN A 199 -9.40 6.15 20.48
CA GLN A 199 -8.00 6.49 20.26
C GLN A 199 -7.23 5.22 19.90
N PRO A 200 -6.16 5.33 19.11
CA PRO A 200 -5.29 4.18 18.91
C PRO A 200 -4.60 3.78 20.23
N THR A 201 -4.34 2.51 20.39
CA THR A 201 -3.53 1.97 21.50
C THR A 201 -2.10 1.69 21.05
N ALA A 202 -1.91 1.42 19.75
CA ALA A 202 -0.59 1.23 19.16
C ALA A 202 -0.54 1.80 17.74
N MET A 203 0.68 2.16 17.30
CA MET A 203 0.99 2.56 15.95
C MET A 203 2.08 1.65 15.40
N GLY A 204 1.79 0.99 14.29
CA GLY A 204 2.79 0.28 13.49
C GLY A 204 3.46 1.26 12.54
N VAL A 205 4.74 1.54 12.73
CA VAL A 205 5.56 2.31 11.80
C VAL A 205 6.46 1.38 11.01
N SER A 206 6.45 1.50 9.69
CA SER A 206 7.09 0.56 8.79
C SER A 206 8.00 1.26 7.79
N VAL A 207 9.15 0.66 7.52
CA VAL A 207 10.07 1.06 6.47
C VAL A 207 10.22 -0.05 5.44
N ARG A 208 10.16 0.32 4.16
CA ARG A 208 10.44 -0.52 2.99
C ARG A 208 11.73 -0.05 2.33
N THR A 209 12.72 -0.91 2.26
CA THR A 209 13.94 -0.71 1.47
C THR A 209 13.91 -1.61 0.23
N ALA A 210 14.91 -1.57 -0.63
CA ALA A 210 15.00 -2.48 -1.77
C ALA A 210 15.02 -3.97 -1.35
N GLU A 211 15.50 -4.27 -0.14
CA GLU A 211 15.76 -5.63 0.32
C GLU A 211 14.70 -6.16 1.28
N LEU A 212 14.12 -5.30 2.10
CA LEU A 212 13.27 -5.74 3.21
C LEU A 212 12.15 -4.74 3.52
N ARG A 213 11.16 -5.23 4.28
CA ARG A 213 10.25 -4.42 5.07
C ARG A 213 10.52 -4.68 6.56
N SER A 214 10.56 -3.63 7.37
CA SER A 214 10.62 -3.76 8.83
C SER A 214 9.58 -2.87 9.48
N THR A 215 8.85 -3.40 10.45
CA THR A 215 7.80 -2.71 11.18
C THR A 215 8.07 -2.75 12.68
N GLN A 216 7.91 -1.60 13.35
CA GLN A 216 7.84 -1.51 14.79
C GLN A 216 6.41 -1.15 15.21
N TRP A 217 5.83 -1.95 16.06
CA TRP A 217 4.58 -1.65 16.75
C TRP A 217 4.90 -0.91 18.04
N ARG A 218 4.47 0.34 18.12
CA ARG A 218 4.77 1.23 19.24
C ARG A 218 3.49 1.54 20.02
N ASP A 219 3.55 1.50 21.32
CA ASP A 219 2.49 2.01 22.19
C ASP A 219 2.19 3.47 21.83
N TRP A 220 0.92 3.80 21.63
CA TRP A 220 0.52 5.12 21.16
C TRP A 220 0.90 6.26 22.12
N ALA A 221 0.77 6.02 23.42
CA ALA A 221 1.00 7.05 24.43
C ALA A 221 2.48 7.24 24.78
N SER A 222 3.22 6.14 24.91
CA SER A 222 4.61 6.15 25.40
C SER A 222 5.67 6.05 24.30
N GLY A 223 5.28 5.59 23.10
CA GLY A 223 6.22 5.26 22.02
C GLY A 223 7.07 4.01 22.30
N GLN A 224 6.81 3.28 23.40
CA GLN A 224 7.52 2.03 23.69
C GLN A 224 7.26 1.00 22.60
N VAL A 225 8.31 0.30 22.16
CA VAL A 225 8.17 -0.77 21.17
C VAL A 225 7.56 -2.00 21.81
N LEU A 226 6.39 -2.41 21.34
CA LEU A 226 5.62 -3.57 21.80
C LEU A 226 5.98 -4.84 21.04
N ALA A 227 6.21 -4.70 19.72
CA ALA A 227 6.54 -5.82 18.84
C ALA A 227 7.32 -5.34 17.61
N ARG A 228 7.94 -6.28 16.90
CA ARG A 228 8.71 -6.01 15.68
C ARG A 228 8.47 -7.06 14.63
N GLU A 229 8.64 -6.65 13.37
CA GLU A 229 8.60 -7.52 12.21
C GLU A 229 9.75 -7.16 11.25
N LEU A 230 10.25 -8.18 10.53
CA LEU A 230 11.17 -8.03 9.42
C LEU A 230 10.90 -9.09 8.38
N TYR A 231 10.68 -8.67 7.14
CA TYR A 231 10.40 -9.54 5.99
C TYR A 231 11.42 -9.32 4.88
N ASP A 232 11.89 -10.44 4.30
CA ASP A 232 12.83 -10.47 3.19
C ASP A 232 12.09 -10.31 1.86
N HIS A 233 12.32 -9.18 1.18
CA HIS A 233 11.69 -8.92 -0.12
C HIS A 233 12.51 -9.38 -1.33
N GLN A 234 13.73 -9.89 -1.11
CA GLN A 234 14.54 -10.44 -2.19
C GLN A 234 14.17 -11.90 -2.48
N GLN A 235 13.92 -12.68 -1.44
CA GLN A 235 13.64 -14.12 -1.55
C GLN A 235 12.18 -14.49 -1.28
N GLN A 236 11.47 -13.69 -0.48
CA GLN A 236 10.11 -13.99 -0.05
C GLN A 236 9.24 -12.72 0.01
N PRO A 237 8.94 -12.11 -1.16
CA PRO A 237 8.15 -10.87 -1.23
C PRO A 237 6.72 -11.01 -0.69
N GLU A 238 6.23 -12.24 -0.49
CA GLU A 238 4.91 -12.53 0.09
C GLU A 238 4.85 -12.33 1.60
N GLU A 239 5.96 -11.98 2.26
CA GLU A 239 6.00 -11.65 3.70
C GLU A 239 5.45 -12.78 4.61
N LEU A 240 5.81 -14.05 4.34
CA LEU A 240 5.26 -15.21 5.08
C LEU A 240 6.08 -15.62 6.30
N VAL A 241 7.28 -15.09 6.49
CA VAL A 241 8.15 -15.45 7.62
C VAL A 241 8.76 -14.20 8.23
N ASN A 242 8.42 -13.91 9.48
CA ASN A 242 9.05 -12.85 10.25
C ASN A 242 10.49 -13.26 10.62
N ARG A 243 11.48 -12.54 10.13
CA ARG A 243 12.92 -12.75 10.33
C ARG A 243 13.51 -11.92 11.46
N ILE A 244 12.70 -11.29 12.28
CA ILE A 244 13.16 -10.30 13.29
C ILE A 244 14.17 -10.88 14.28
N ASP A 245 14.01 -12.14 14.63
CA ASP A 245 14.88 -12.84 15.59
C ASP A 245 16.00 -13.65 14.92
N ASP A 246 16.05 -13.68 13.58
CA ASP A 246 17.09 -14.37 12.85
C ASP A 246 18.42 -13.57 12.90
N PRO A 247 19.52 -14.14 13.46
CA PRO A 247 20.79 -13.45 13.58
C PRO A 247 21.41 -13.00 12.26
N GLN A 248 21.08 -13.65 11.16
CA GLN A 248 21.56 -13.27 9.82
C GLN A 248 21.04 -11.88 9.43
N TRP A 249 19.90 -11.44 9.95
CA TRP A 249 19.26 -10.17 9.67
C TRP A 249 19.61 -9.05 10.70
N ALA A 250 20.47 -9.33 11.69
CA ALA A 250 20.77 -8.38 12.77
C ALA A 250 21.26 -7.02 12.25
N ARG A 251 22.15 -7.01 11.23
CA ARG A 251 22.66 -5.76 10.64
C ARG A 251 21.55 -5.00 9.90
N ALA A 252 20.79 -5.70 9.07
CA ALA A 252 19.70 -5.09 8.30
C ALA A 252 18.61 -4.56 9.22
N ARG A 253 18.29 -5.27 10.30
CA ARG A 253 17.39 -4.82 11.36
C ARG A 253 17.85 -3.50 11.97
N MET A 254 19.11 -3.38 12.37
CA MET A 254 19.65 -2.13 12.96
C MET A 254 19.56 -0.96 11.99
N GLN A 255 19.83 -1.19 10.70
CA GLN A 255 19.70 -0.16 9.67
C GLN A 255 18.23 0.29 9.51
N ALA A 256 17.29 -0.66 9.47
CA ALA A 256 15.87 -0.36 9.38
C ALA A 256 15.37 0.40 10.63
N GLU A 257 15.82 0.01 11.83
CA GLU A 257 15.50 0.71 13.07
C GLU A 257 16.01 2.15 13.05
N THR A 258 17.22 2.40 12.53
CA THR A 258 17.77 3.75 12.37
C THR A 258 16.92 4.61 11.43
N LEU A 259 16.47 4.05 10.32
CA LEU A 259 15.56 4.74 9.39
C LEU A 259 14.22 5.07 10.03
N LEU A 260 13.65 4.12 10.78
CA LEU A 260 12.38 4.32 11.48
C LEU A 260 12.48 5.38 12.59
N GLU A 261 13.58 5.42 13.34
CA GLU A 261 13.77 6.44 14.38
C GLU A 261 13.98 7.85 13.78
N ALA A 262 14.62 7.92 12.61
CA ALA A 262 14.82 9.18 11.91
C ALA A 262 13.49 9.74 11.35
N GLN A 263 12.65 8.87 10.77
CA GLN A 263 11.38 9.28 10.18
C GLN A 263 10.28 9.48 11.22
N PHE A 264 10.23 8.62 12.22
CA PHE A 264 9.21 8.60 13.27
C PHE A 264 9.88 8.66 14.65
N PRO A 265 10.42 9.82 15.07
CA PRO A 265 11.06 9.94 16.36
C PRO A 265 10.09 9.63 17.48
N ARG A 266 10.55 8.85 18.46
CA ARG A 266 9.73 8.56 19.64
C ARG A 266 9.55 9.82 20.48
N PRO A 267 8.39 9.99 21.15
CA PRO A 267 8.21 11.08 22.10
C PRO A 267 9.36 11.05 23.14
N SER A 268 9.98 12.19 23.37
CA SER A 268 10.96 12.30 24.45
C SER A 268 10.25 12.07 25.80
N LEU A 269 10.67 11.06 26.56
CA LEU A 269 10.20 10.86 27.91
C LEU A 269 10.57 12.11 28.71
N GLY A 270 9.66 13.08 28.84
CA GLY A 270 9.90 14.32 29.61
C GLY A 270 9.27 15.60 29.07
N ALA A 271 8.71 15.62 27.87
CA ALA A 271 7.93 16.77 27.38
C ALA A 271 6.46 16.65 27.88
N LYS A 272 6.20 17.09 29.11
CA LYS A 272 4.87 17.44 29.61
C LYS A 272 4.64 18.91 29.39
#